data_4eb73cf480d9e3136c5ee5ed471bdc6a
#
_entry.id   4eb73cf480d9e3136c5ee5ed471bdc6a
#
_cell.length_a   1.000
_cell.length_b   1.000
_cell.length_c   1.000
_cell.angle_alpha   90.00
_cell.angle_beta   90.00
_cell.angle_gamma   90.00
#
_symmetry.space_group_name_H-M   'P 1'
#
loop_
_entity.id
_entity.type
_entity.pdbx_description
1 polymer ?
#
loop_
_entity_poly.entity_id
_entity_poly.type
_entity_poly.pdbx_seq_one_letter_code
_entity_poly.pdbx_strand_id
1 'polypeptide(L)'
;MTTDMDFRNRIIAEHMGKLVHVIVDRPIGYRHGNITYPINYGYIPGLVAGDGEEQDAYILGVSEPVAEFDGQVVAAIRRKNDCEDKLVVAPVGTVYHQGQIAEAVRFQEQYFVSTIDSLFRKSCGVIPFRRTRGEREYLILLQTNNCWSFPKGHMEAGESEEETALRELREETGLHARLIAGKKAISEYDIPPFTRKQVVLFLGEVEGNVIPQEAEVRNYQWVEAEELPAYLHPDTYRVCRELLR
;
A
#
# COMPACT_ATOMS: atom_id res chain seq x y z
N MET A 1 -5.95 -29.98 14.30
CA MET A 1 -6.82 -29.42 13.25
C MET A 1 -6.25 -28.06 12.93
N THR A 2 -5.70 -27.88 11.73
CA THR A 2 -5.31 -26.57 11.21
C THR A 2 -6.58 -25.73 11.12
N THR A 3 -6.57 -24.51 11.62
CA THR A 3 -7.74 -23.63 11.45
C THR A 3 -7.85 -23.25 9.98
N ASP A 4 -9.03 -22.90 9.50
CA ASP A 4 -9.26 -22.39 8.13
C ASP A 4 -8.31 -21.22 7.81
N MET A 5 -8.09 -20.34 8.79
CA MET A 5 -7.15 -19.24 8.68
C MET A 5 -5.69 -19.71 8.46
N ASP A 6 -5.25 -20.79 9.11
CA ASP A 6 -3.90 -21.33 8.92
C ASP A 6 -3.72 -21.91 7.52
N PHE A 7 -4.77 -22.52 6.97
CA PHE A 7 -4.77 -23.04 5.60
C PHE A 7 -4.65 -21.90 4.57
N ARG A 8 -5.47 -20.87 4.67
CA ARG A 8 -5.44 -19.68 3.82
C ARG A 8 -4.09 -18.96 3.90
N ASN A 9 -3.53 -18.79 5.11
CA ASN A 9 -2.21 -18.20 5.32
C ASN A 9 -1.10 -19.00 4.62
N ARG A 10 -1.19 -20.33 4.62
CA ARG A 10 -0.24 -21.21 3.96
C ARG A 10 -0.27 -21.05 2.45
N ILE A 11 -1.46 -21.05 1.82
CA ILE A 11 -1.60 -20.83 0.37
C ILE A 11 -0.89 -19.54 -0.03
N ILE A 12 -1.15 -18.43 0.69
CA ILE A 12 -0.55 -17.14 0.38
C ILE A 12 0.96 -17.18 0.56
N ALA A 13 1.46 -17.73 1.68
CA ALA A 13 2.89 -17.79 1.96
C ALA A 13 3.67 -18.64 0.94
N GLU A 14 3.06 -19.73 0.46
CA GLU A 14 3.68 -20.63 -0.50
C GLU A 14 3.66 -20.09 -1.94
N HIS A 15 2.68 -19.27 -2.31
CA HIS A 15 2.49 -18.82 -3.69
C HIS A 15 2.89 -17.37 -3.94
N MET A 16 2.96 -16.52 -2.92
CA MET A 16 3.37 -15.13 -3.09
C MET A 16 4.75 -15.04 -3.77
N GLY A 17 4.82 -14.33 -4.88
CA GLY A 17 6.04 -14.19 -5.69
C GLY A 17 6.36 -15.38 -6.61
N LYS A 18 5.57 -16.46 -6.58
CA LYS A 18 5.77 -17.63 -7.44
C LYS A 18 5.09 -17.47 -8.79
N LEU A 19 5.60 -18.23 -9.77
CA LEU A 19 4.95 -18.39 -11.07
C LEU A 19 3.80 -19.37 -10.94
N VAL A 20 2.67 -19.04 -11.53
CA VAL A 20 1.48 -19.87 -11.59
C VAL A 20 0.88 -19.82 -12.98
N HIS A 21 0.17 -20.89 -13.34
CA HIS A 21 -0.65 -20.97 -14.53
C HIS A 21 -2.09 -20.73 -14.14
N VAL A 22 -2.81 -19.85 -14.84
CA VAL A 22 -4.23 -19.53 -14.60
C VAL A 22 -5.04 -19.91 -15.84
N ILE A 23 -6.08 -20.71 -15.65
CA ILE A 23 -7.12 -20.94 -16.66
C ILE A 23 -8.18 -19.87 -16.49
N VAL A 24 -8.47 -19.14 -17.58
CA VAL A 24 -9.42 -18.02 -17.56
C VAL A 24 -10.81 -18.53 -17.90
N ASP A 25 -11.72 -18.43 -16.95
CA ASP A 25 -13.14 -18.76 -17.12
C ASP A 25 -14.02 -17.50 -17.29
N ARG A 26 -13.51 -16.33 -16.87
CA ARG A 26 -14.17 -15.02 -16.98
C ARG A 26 -13.22 -14.01 -17.64
N PRO A 27 -13.11 -14.02 -18.96
CA PRO A 27 -12.23 -13.08 -19.66
C PRO A 27 -12.78 -11.66 -19.61
N ILE A 28 -11.94 -10.67 -19.99
CA ILE A 28 -12.34 -9.26 -20.13
C ILE A 28 -13.63 -9.16 -20.94
N GLY A 29 -14.61 -8.42 -20.41
CA GLY A 29 -15.93 -8.27 -20.99
C GLY A 29 -16.95 -9.34 -20.61
N TYR A 30 -16.55 -10.38 -19.89
CA TYR A 30 -17.47 -11.38 -19.36
C TYR A 30 -18.50 -10.73 -18.45
N ARG A 31 -19.77 -11.14 -18.55
CA ARG A 31 -20.87 -10.60 -17.72
C ARG A 31 -21.41 -11.68 -16.79
N HIS A 32 -21.43 -11.33 -15.51
CA HIS A 32 -22.09 -12.11 -14.46
C HIS A 32 -23.10 -11.24 -13.74
N GLY A 33 -24.39 -11.46 -14.00
CA GLY A 33 -25.44 -10.57 -13.51
C GLY A 33 -25.23 -9.12 -13.98
N ASN A 34 -25.08 -8.19 -13.04
CA ASN A 34 -24.84 -6.76 -13.31
C ASN A 34 -23.34 -6.40 -13.35
N ILE A 35 -22.46 -7.37 -13.14
CA ILE A 35 -21.01 -7.16 -13.10
C ILE A 35 -20.43 -7.48 -14.47
N THR A 36 -19.67 -6.54 -15.06
CA THR A 36 -18.82 -6.78 -16.21
C THR A 36 -17.37 -6.82 -15.75
N TYR A 37 -16.64 -7.85 -16.12
CA TYR A 37 -15.24 -8.04 -15.72
C TYR A 37 -14.33 -7.15 -16.58
N PRO A 38 -13.66 -6.14 -16.01
CA PRO A 38 -12.75 -5.25 -16.75
C PRO A 38 -11.35 -5.86 -16.90
N ILE A 39 -11.06 -6.94 -16.19
CA ILE A 39 -9.81 -7.71 -16.22
C ILE A 39 -10.13 -9.19 -16.39
N ASN A 40 -9.15 -9.97 -16.84
CA ASN A 40 -9.28 -11.43 -16.89
C ASN A 40 -9.33 -12.00 -15.47
N TYR A 41 -10.12 -13.05 -15.29
CA TYR A 41 -10.30 -13.75 -14.04
C TYR A 41 -10.43 -15.25 -14.32
N GLY A 42 -9.92 -16.07 -13.42
CA GLY A 42 -9.95 -17.51 -13.56
C GLY A 42 -9.46 -18.19 -12.31
N TYR A 43 -8.91 -19.37 -12.45
CA TYR A 43 -8.46 -20.22 -11.34
C TYR A 43 -7.11 -20.87 -11.63
N ILE A 44 -6.43 -21.31 -10.59
CA ILE A 44 -5.12 -21.99 -10.66
C ILE A 44 -5.38 -23.50 -10.57
N PRO A 45 -5.17 -24.28 -11.65
CA PRO A 45 -5.45 -25.71 -11.67
C PRO A 45 -4.71 -26.49 -10.59
N GLY A 46 -5.43 -27.30 -9.82
CA GLY A 46 -4.87 -28.18 -8.79
C GLY A 46 -4.49 -27.46 -7.49
N LEU A 47 -4.67 -26.15 -7.39
CA LEU A 47 -4.54 -25.41 -6.13
C LEU A 47 -5.91 -25.24 -5.49
N VAL A 48 -6.18 -25.99 -4.42
CA VAL A 48 -7.48 -25.99 -3.74
C VAL A 48 -7.54 -24.82 -2.76
N ALA A 49 -8.63 -24.03 -2.81
CA ALA A 49 -8.93 -22.93 -1.90
C ALA A 49 -9.67 -23.36 -0.62
N GLY A 50 -10.03 -22.40 0.23
CA GLY A 50 -10.69 -22.65 1.51
C GLY A 50 -12.10 -23.24 1.40
N ASP A 51 -12.78 -23.01 0.28
CA ASP A 51 -14.12 -23.56 -0.01
C ASP A 51 -14.10 -24.98 -0.63
N GLY A 52 -12.91 -25.50 -0.96
CA GLY A 52 -12.70 -26.80 -1.58
C GLY A 52 -12.69 -26.80 -3.10
N GLU A 53 -12.92 -25.66 -3.72
CA GLU A 53 -12.79 -25.44 -5.17
C GLU A 53 -11.35 -25.00 -5.53
N GLU A 54 -11.06 -24.85 -6.83
CA GLU A 54 -9.76 -24.36 -7.28
C GLU A 54 -9.58 -22.86 -6.98
N GLN A 55 -8.37 -22.49 -6.56
CA GLN A 55 -8.04 -21.13 -6.08
C GLN A 55 -8.22 -20.08 -7.18
N ASP A 56 -9.15 -19.19 -6.99
CA ASP A 56 -9.46 -18.08 -7.90
C ASP A 56 -8.32 -17.04 -7.96
N ALA A 57 -8.16 -16.45 -9.16
CA ALA A 57 -7.15 -15.44 -9.41
C ALA A 57 -7.63 -14.33 -10.36
N TYR A 58 -7.33 -13.07 -9.99
CA TYR A 58 -7.40 -11.91 -10.88
C TYR A 58 -6.11 -11.81 -11.70
N ILE A 59 -6.21 -11.44 -12.98
CA ILE A 59 -5.05 -11.23 -13.85
C ILE A 59 -4.95 -9.74 -14.18
N LEU A 60 -3.85 -9.11 -13.76
CA LEU A 60 -3.53 -7.72 -14.05
C LEU A 60 -2.49 -7.59 -15.17
N GLY A 61 -2.47 -6.44 -15.84
CA GLY A 61 -1.47 -6.12 -16.85
C GLY A 61 -1.68 -6.81 -18.22
N VAL A 62 -2.84 -7.43 -18.40
CA VAL A 62 -3.27 -8.00 -19.69
C VAL A 62 -4.52 -7.24 -20.14
N SER A 63 -4.45 -6.61 -21.30
CA SER A 63 -5.50 -5.71 -21.82
C SER A 63 -6.48 -6.38 -22.79
N GLU A 64 -6.28 -7.66 -23.11
CA GLU A 64 -7.10 -8.44 -24.04
C GLU A 64 -7.68 -9.68 -23.34
N PRO A 65 -8.82 -10.20 -23.82
CA PRO A 65 -9.33 -11.47 -23.35
C PRO A 65 -8.35 -12.60 -23.71
N VAL A 66 -8.01 -13.44 -22.74
CA VAL A 66 -7.17 -14.62 -22.93
C VAL A 66 -7.86 -15.86 -22.41
N ALA A 67 -7.46 -17.05 -22.86
CA ALA A 67 -7.99 -18.33 -22.36
C ALA A 67 -7.17 -18.85 -21.18
N GLU A 68 -5.88 -18.51 -21.12
CA GLU A 68 -4.95 -18.93 -20.08
C GLU A 68 -3.84 -17.88 -19.90
N PHE A 69 -3.16 -17.88 -18.78
CA PHE A 69 -2.10 -16.93 -18.49
C PHE A 69 -1.06 -17.51 -17.53
N ASP A 70 0.21 -17.37 -17.89
CA ASP A 70 1.34 -17.67 -17.02
C ASP A 70 1.89 -16.35 -16.43
N GLY A 71 1.89 -16.23 -15.10
CA GLY A 71 2.34 -15.03 -14.44
C GLY A 71 2.79 -15.22 -13.02
N GLN A 72 3.22 -14.13 -12.39
CA GLN A 72 3.68 -14.11 -11.01
C GLN A 72 2.55 -13.68 -10.07
N VAL A 73 2.37 -14.38 -8.96
CA VAL A 73 1.47 -13.94 -7.89
C VAL A 73 2.06 -12.67 -7.23
N VAL A 74 1.41 -11.54 -7.40
CA VAL A 74 1.86 -10.23 -6.90
C VAL A 74 1.13 -9.76 -5.66
N ALA A 75 -0.07 -10.34 -5.40
CA ALA A 75 -0.85 -10.04 -4.21
C ALA A 75 -1.86 -11.14 -3.88
N ALA A 76 -2.42 -11.05 -2.67
CA ALA A 76 -3.59 -11.80 -2.24
C ALA A 76 -4.64 -10.84 -1.67
N ILE A 77 -5.89 -11.03 -2.06
CA ILE A 77 -7.05 -10.33 -1.52
C ILE A 77 -7.63 -11.20 -0.42
N ARG A 78 -7.50 -10.76 0.82
CA ARG A 78 -8.03 -11.47 1.99
C ARG A 78 -9.44 -10.99 2.29
N ARG A 79 -10.42 -11.85 2.09
CA ARG A 79 -11.82 -11.58 2.41
C ARG A 79 -12.12 -12.00 3.85
N LYS A 80 -12.59 -11.06 4.66
CA LYS A 80 -12.92 -11.30 6.08
C LYS A 80 -14.31 -11.91 6.29
N ASN A 81 -15.19 -11.71 5.33
CA ASN A 81 -16.58 -12.15 5.33
C ASN A 81 -16.85 -13.25 4.26
N ASP A 82 -15.81 -13.97 3.85
CA ASP A 82 -15.83 -15.07 2.90
C ASP A 82 -14.83 -16.15 3.35
N CYS A 83 -15.05 -17.41 2.93
CA CYS A 83 -14.17 -18.53 3.22
C CYS A 83 -12.99 -18.62 2.23
N GLU A 84 -13.00 -17.83 1.15
CA GLU A 84 -11.99 -17.87 0.10
C GLU A 84 -11.28 -16.52 -0.05
N ASP A 85 -9.95 -16.55 -0.14
CA ASP A 85 -9.12 -15.43 -0.58
C ASP A 85 -8.93 -15.50 -2.11
N LYS A 86 -8.60 -14.38 -2.74
CA LYS A 86 -8.30 -14.36 -4.18
C LYS A 86 -6.83 -14.02 -4.40
N LEU A 87 -6.16 -14.71 -5.31
CA LEU A 87 -4.81 -14.33 -5.72
C LEU A 87 -4.86 -13.27 -6.82
N VAL A 88 -3.79 -12.50 -6.94
CA VAL A 88 -3.60 -11.53 -8.02
C VAL A 88 -2.34 -11.90 -8.76
N VAL A 89 -2.48 -12.16 -10.05
CA VAL A 89 -1.40 -12.62 -10.93
C VAL A 89 -1.12 -11.54 -11.98
N ALA A 90 0.15 -11.32 -12.30
CA ALA A 90 0.56 -10.30 -13.26
C ALA A 90 1.79 -10.76 -14.06
N PRO A 91 2.12 -10.11 -15.19
CA PRO A 91 3.36 -10.39 -15.92
C PRO A 91 4.58 -10.26 -15.03
N VAL A 92 5.54 -11.17 -15.19
CA VAL A 92 6.77 -11.18 -14.40
C VAL A 92 7.52 -9.85 -14.53
N GLY A 93 7.97 -9.31 -13.39
CA GLY A 93 8.70 -8.05 -13.33
C GLY A 93 7.84 -6.80 -13.31
N THR A 94 6.51 -6.93 -13.39
CA THR A 94 5.61 -5.79 -13.16
C THR A 94 5.43 -5.55 -11.66
N VAL A 95 5.32 -4.27 -11.28
CA VAL A 95 5.18 -3.85 -9.89
C VAL A 95 3.87 -3.09 -9.74
N TYR A 96 3.02 -3.58 -8.86
CA TYR A 96 1.77 -2.93 -8.48
C TYR A 96 1.77 -2.59 -6.99
N HIS A 97 1.52 -1.34 -6.63
CA HIS A 97 1.26 -1.00 -5.24
C HIS A 97 -0.21 -1.32 -4.89
N GLN A 98 -0.50 -1.44 -3.59
CA GLN A 98 -1.81 -1.90 -3.10
C GLN A 98 -3.00 -1.08 -3.62
N GLY A 99 -2.85 0.24 -3.82
CA GLY A 99 -3.92 1.08 -4.36
C GLY A 99 -4.28 0.73 -5.81
N GLN A 100 -3.28 0.45 -6.66
CA GLN A 100 -3.53 0.01 -8.05
C GLN A 100 -4.25 -1.33 -8.08
N ILE A 101 -3.87 -2.26 -7.20
CA ILE A 101 -4.54 -3.56 -7.08
C ILE A 101 -5.98 -3.36 -6.61
N ALA A 102 -6.19 -2.56 -5.55
CA ALA A 102 -7.52 -2.27 -5.03
C ALA A 102 -8.47 -1.70 -6.09
N GLU A 103 -7.99 -0.75 -6.89
CA GLU A 103 -8.81 -0.16 -7.97
C GLU A 103 -9.11 -1.18 -9.06
N ALA A 104 -8.13 -1.98 -9.48
CA ALA A 104 -8.32 -2.97 -10.55
C ALA A 104 -9.36 -4.03 -10.19
N VAL A 105 -9.44 -4.44 -8.91
CA VAL A 105 -10.38 -5.47 -8.45
C VAL A 105 -11.66 -4.90 -7.84
N ARG A 106 -11.80 -3.57 -7.72
CA ARG A 106 -12.91 -2.88 -7.07
C ARG A 106 -14.27 -3.28 -7.63
N PHE A 107 -14.37 -3.57 -8.92
CA PHE A 107 -15.62 -3.98 -9.58
C PHE A 107 -16.31 -5.16 -8.89
N GLN A 108 -15.55 -6.04 -8.23
CA GLN A 108 -16.04 -7.18 -7.46
C GLN A 108 -15.79 -7.02 -5.96
N GLU A 109 -14.59 -6.55 -5.55
CA GLU A 109 -14.21 -6.51 -4.14
C GLU A 109 -14.95 -5.44 -3.32
N GLN A 110 -15.60 -4.45 -3.94
CA GLN A 110 -16.46 -3.49 -3.25
C GLN A 110 -17.63 -4.13 -2.48
N TYR A 111 -17.98 -5.37 -2.78
CA TYR A 111 -19.05 -6.12 -2.09
C TYR A 111 -18.55 -6.95 -0.90
N PHE A 112 -17.24 -6.94 -0.65
CA PHE A 112 -16.58 -7.71 0.40
C PHE A 112 -15.82 -6.80 1.37
N VAL A 113 -15.63 -7.31 2.60
CA VAL A 113 -14.69 -6.69 3.54
C VAL A 113 -13.34 -7.37 3.34
N SER A 114 -12.45 -6.73 2.59
CA SER A 114 -11.18 -7.31 2.22
C SER A 114 -9.97 -6.46 2.62
N THR A 115 -8.81 -7.11 2.70
CA THR A 115 -7.50 -6.47 2.84
C THR A 115 -6.54 -7.04 1.79
N ILE A 116 -5.53 -6.27 1.38
CA ILE A 116 -4.58 -6.66 0.34
C ILE A 116 -3.21 -6.89 0.95
N ASP A 117 -2.72 -8.14 0.82
CA ASP A 117 -1.31 -8.47 1.01
C ASP A 117 -0.61 -8.42 -0.36
N SER A 118 0.42 -7.61 -0.51
CA SER A 118 1.10 -7.42 -1.79
C SER A 118 2.61 -7.52 -1.66
N LEU A 119 3.28 -7.92 -2.75
CA LEU A 119 4.74 -7.93 -2.83
C LEU A 119 5.35 -6.53 -2.70
N PHE A 120 4.61 -5.51 -3.12
CA PHE A 120 5.07 -4.14 -3.06
C PHE A 120 4.04 -3.22 -2.41
N ARG A 121 4.50 -2.42 -1.44
CA ARG A 121 3.72 -1.36 -0.81
C ARG A 121 4.40 -0.03 -0.99
N LYS A 122 3.63 1.00 -1.29
CA LYS A 122 4.14 2.36 -1.42
C LYS A 122 3.39 3.29 -0.47
N SER A 123 4.15 4.14 0.23
CA SER A 123 3.62 5.23 1.03
C SER A 123 4.34 6.53 0.64
N CYS A 124 3.59 7.63 0.68
CA CYS A 124 4.15 8.95 0.49
C CYS A 124 3.78 9.85 1.65
N GLY A 125 4.62 10.82 1.95
CA GLY A 125 4.40 11.75 3.05
C GLY A 125 5.21 13.02 2.93
N VAL A 126 5.04 13.88 3.90
CA VAL A 126 5.73 15.17 3.97
C VAL A 126 6.66 15.17 5.18
N ILE A 127 7.82 15.77 5.04
CA ILE A 127 8.66 16.28 6.13
C ILE A 127 8.21 17.74 6.35
N PRO A 128 7.22 17.97 7.23
CA PRO A 128 6.65 19.29 7.37
C PRO A 128 7.56 20.14 8.24
N PHE A 129 7.85 21.34 7.78
CA PHE A 129 8.58 22.30 8.58
C PHE A 129 7.89 23.68 8.59
N ARG A 130 8.07 24.40 9.68
CA ARG A 130 7.74 25.82 9.81
C ARG A 130 9.01 26.61 10.17
N ARG A 131 8.97 27.92 10.01
CA ARG A 131 10.05 28.81 10.43
C ARG A 131 9.66 29.54 11.70
N THR A 132 10.46 29.35 12.74
CA THR A 132 10.31 30.03 14.02
C THR A 132 11.61 30.78 14.31
N ARG A 133 11.57 32.12 14.40
CA ARG A 133 12.74 32.98 14.64
C ARG A 133 13.91 32.77 13.66
N GLY A 134 13.62 32.34 12.43
CA GLY A 134 14.61 32.06 11.40
C GLY A 134 15.10 30.61 11.31
N GLU A 135 14.85 29.83 12.34
CA GLU A 135 15.19 28.39 12.39
C GLU A 135 14.03 27.52 11.88
N ARG A 136 14.33 26.30 11.45
CA ARG A 136 13.33 25.31 11.06
C ARG A 136 12.94 24.42 12.24
N GLU A 137 11.64 24.30 12.50
CA GLU A 137 11.07 23.27 13.35
C GLU A 137 10.30 22.28 12.48
N TYR A 138 10.47 21.00 12.75
CA TYR A 138 9.87 19.89 12.00
C TYR A 138 8.74 19.25 12.80
N LEU A 139 7.62 18.98 12.14
CA LEU A 139 6.50 18.28 12.76
C LEU A 139 6.72 16.76 12.70
N ILE A 140 6.62 16.13 13.86
CA ILE A 140 6.57 14.68 13.99
C ILE A 140 5.30 14.27 14.71
N LEU A 141 4.78 13.09 14.36
CA LEU A 141 3.55 12.51 14.88
C LEU A 141 3.86 11.23 15.65
N LEU A 142 3.28 11.09 16.83
CA LEU A 142 3.24 9.83 17.55
C LEU A 142 2.03 9.04 17.08
N GLN A 143 2.29 8.00 16.31
CA GLN A 143 1.27 7.12 15.75
C GLN A 143 0.68 6.19 16.83
N THR A 144 -0.48 5.59 16.54
CA THR A 144 -1.16 4.63 17.46
C THR A 144 -0.32 3.40 17.80
N ASN A 145 0.65 3.04 16.98
CA ASN A 145 1.63 1.96 17.24
C ASN A 145 2.81 2.38 18.13
N ASN A 146 2.75 3.58 18.76
CA ASN A 146 3.79 4.17 19.59
C ASN A 146 5.11 4.51 18.87
N CYS A 147 5.08 4.66 17.54
CA CYS A 147 6.25 5.10 16.77
C CYS A 147 6.11 6.58 16.39
N TRP A 148 7.19 7.34 16.54
CA TRP A 148 7.29 8.69 15.99
C TRP A 148 7.65 8.63 14.52
N SER A 149 6.95 9.38 13.69
CA SER A 149 7.19 9.45 12.25
C SER A 149 6.76 10.80 11.67
N PHE A 150 7.21 11.08 10.46
CA PHE A 150 6.58 12.12 9.64
C PHE A 150 5.20 11.65 9.16
N PRO A 151 4.24 12.58 8.95
CA PRO A 151 2.93 12.27 8.37
C PRO A 151 3.09 11.61 7.01
N LYS A 152 2.46 10.45 6.82
CA LYS A 152 2.54 9.63 5.60
C LYS A 152 1.53 8.52 5.61
N GLY A 153 1.05 8.15 4.44
CA GLY A 153 0.20 6.97 4.29
C GLY A 153 0.30 6.31 2.94
N HIS A 154 -0.62 5.43 2.67
CA HIS A 154 -0.59 4.58 1.50
C HIS A 154 -1.03 5.35 0.24
N MET A 155 -0.31 5.09 -0.84
CA MET A 155 -0.67 5.61 -2.15
C MET A 155 -1.96 4.96 -2.66
N GLU A 156 -2.94 5.77 -3.04
CA GLU A 156 -4.17 5.32 -3.67
C GLU A 156 -4.04 5.25 -5.18
N ALA A 157 -5.02 4.61 -5.84
CA ALA A 157 -5.02 4.51 -7.29
C ALA A 157 -5.23 5.88 -7.94
N GLY A 158 -4.45 6.15 -8.98
CA GLY A 158 -4.52 7.41 -9.73
C GLY A 158 -3.82 8.60 -9.09
N GLU A 159 -3.37 8.48 -7.83
CA GLU A 159 -2.59 9.53 -7.19
C GLU A 159 -1.13 9.53 -7.67
N SER A 160 -0.56 10.69 -7.77
CA SER A 160 0.89 10.89 -7.80
C SER A 160 1.50 10.80 -6.38
N GLU A 161 2.81 10.65 -6.28
CA GLU A 161 3.52 10.68 -4.99
C GLU A 161 3.25 11.96 -4.20
N GLU A 162 3.19 13.10 -4.88
CA GLU A 162 2.96 14.41 -4.28
C GLU A 162 1.51 14.55 -3.79
N GLU A 163 0.54 14.12 -4.57
CA GLU A 163 -0.88 14.14 -4.18
C GLU A 163 -1.13 13.28 -2.95
N THR A 164 -0.59 12.05 -2.91
CA THR A 164 -0.66 11.19 -1.73
C THR A 164 -0.05 11.87 -0.51
N ALA A 165 1.17 12.43 -0.64
CA ALA A 165 1.86 13.07 0.47
C ALA A 165 1.08 14.26 1.04
N LEU A 166 0.48 15.08 0.18
CA LEU A 166 -0.33 16.23 0.59
C LEU A 166 -1.68 15.82 1.20
N ARG A 167 -2.32 14.77 0.67
CA ARG A 167 -3.56 14.23 1.23
C ARG A 167 -3.31 13.71 2.64
N GLU A 168 -2.29 12.87 2.82
CA GLU A 168 -1.95 12.26 4.11
C GLU A 168 -1.58 13.32 5.17
N LEU A 169 -0.78 14.32 4.79
CA LEU A 169 -0.50 15.44 5.68
C LEU A 169 -1.78 16.11 6.16
N ARG A 170 -2.70 16.39 5.25
CA ARG A 170 -3.97 17.06 5.58
C ARG A 170 -4.85 16.17 6.45
N GLU A 171 -4.95 14.88 6.17
CA GLU A 171 -5.76 13.92 6.93
C GLU A 171 -5.25 13.73 8.34
N GLU A 172 -3.93 13.50 8.50
CA GLU A 172 -3.32 13.26 9.82
C GLU A 172 -3.18 14.52 10.67
N THR A 173 -3.08 15.73 10.06
CA THR A 173 -2.69 16.97 10.79
C THR A 173 -3.58 18.19 10.54
N GLY A 174 -4.45 18.16 9.55
CA GLY A 174 -5.21 19.33 9.10
C GLY A 174 -4.38 20.41 8.38
N LEU A 175 -3.07 20.22 8.23
CA LEU A 175 -2.17 21.21 7.61
C LEU A 175 -2.15 21.09 6.09
N HIS A 176 -1.79 22.20 5.45
CA HIS A 176 -1.43 22.26 4.03
C HIS A 176 0.05 22.59 3.89
N ALA A 177 0.73 21.95 2.94
CA ALA A 177 2.14 22.21 2.68
C ALA A 177 2.39 22.79 1.29
N ARG A 178 3.39 23.65 1.20
CA ARG A 178 4.04 23.99 -0.05
C ARG A 178 5.30 23.13 -0.18
N LEU A 179 5.26 22.13 -1.05
CA LEU A 179 6.40 21.25 -1.28
C LEU A 179 7.58 22.04 -1.88
N ILE A 180 8.79 21.69 -1.43
CA ILE A 180 10.02 22.28 -1.96
C ILE A 180 10.48 21.47 -3.17
N ALA A 181 10.48 22.07 -4.34
CA ALA A 181 10.80 21.41 -5.61
C ALA A 181 12.13 20.66 -5.57
N GLY A 182 12.11 19.40 -6.00
CA GLY A 182 13.29 18.51 -6.06
C GLY A 182 13.81 18.05 -4.69
N LYS A 183 13.12 18.36 -3.59
CA LYS A 183 13.53 17.96 -2.22
C LYS A 183 12.67 16.80 -1.73
N LYS A 184 13.12 15.56 -2.02
CA LYS A 184 12.50 14.35 -1.51
C LYS A 184 13.55 13.32 -1.07
N ALA A 185 13.19 12.48 -0.11
CA ALA A 185 13.95 11.33 0.35
C ALA A 185 13.17 10.06 0.06
N ILE A 186 13.87 8.99 -0.28
CA ILE A 186 13.28 7.69 -0.56
C ILE A 186 13.97 6.67 0.33
N SER A 187 13.18 5.86 1.03
CA SER A 187 13.64 4.68 1.73
C SER A 187 12.92 3.44 1.24
N GLU A 188 13.64 2.33 1.21
CA GLU A 188 13.10 1.02 0.88
C GLU A 188 13.55 0.01 1.92
N TYR A 189 12.64 -0.86 2.32
CA TYR A 189 12.91 -1.94 3.26
C TYR A 189 11.94 -3.09 3.06
N ASP A 190 12.35 -4.27 3.51
CA ASP A 190 11.52 -5.47 3.44
C ASP A 190 10.67 -5.61 4.71
N ILE A 191 9.40 -5.94 4.52
CA ILE A 191 8.48 -6.34 5.57
C ILE A 191 8.24 -7.85 5.41
N PRO A 192 8.73 -8.67 6.33
CA PRO A 192 8.50 -10.11 6.26
C PRO A 192 7.00 -10.45 6.21
N PRO A 193 6.59 -11.53 5.55
CA PRO A 193 7.49 -12.53 4.91
C PRO A 193 7.87 -12.20 3.46
N PHE A 194 7.21 -11.28 2.75
CA PHE A 194 7.39 -11.14 1.29
C PHE A 194 7.23 -9.72 0.74
N THR A 195 6.89 -8.74 1.58
CA THR A 195 6.56 -7.38 1.09
C THR A 195 7.78 -6.47 1.06
N ARG A 196 8.06 -5.83 -0.07
CA ARG A 196 8.96 -4.68 -0.16
C ARG A 196 8.18 -3.39 0.02
N LYS A 197 8.62 -2.55 0.95
CA LYS A 197 8.00 -1.24 1.24
C LYS A 197 8.89 -0.11 0.73
N GLN A 198 8.31 0.80 -0.05
CA GLN A 198 8.92 2.07 -0.41
C GLN A 198 8.20 3.21 0.31
N VAL A 199 8.95 4.13 0.88
CA VAL A 199 8.45 5.36 1.50
C VAL A 199 9.11 6.56 0.83
N VAL A 200 8.30 7.46 0.30
CA VAL A 200 8.74 8.72 -0.33
C VAL A 200 8.32 9.88 0.56
N LEU A 201 9.27 10.69 1.01
CA LEU A 201 9.03 11.84 1.88
C LEU A 201 9.48 13.13 1.19
N PHE A 202 8.56 14.06 1.00
CA PHE A 202 8.82 15.39 0.42
C PHE A 202 9.05 16.43 1.51
N LEU A 203 10.01 17.31 1.32
CA LEU A 203 10.16 18.46 2.20
C LEU A 203 9.07 19.48 1.89
N GLY A 204 8.32 19.91 2.92
CA GLY A 204 7.22 20.88 2.75
C GLY A 204 7.16 21.92 3.83
N GLU A 205 7.03 23.20 3.42
CA GLU A 205 6.77 24.30 4.34
C GLU A 205 5.29 24.37 4.66
N VAL A 206 4.95 24.42 5.95
CA VAL A 206 3.56 24.41 6.42
C VAL A 206 3.25 25.64 7.26
N GLU A 207 1.98 26.04 7.23
CA GLU A 207 1.43 27.11 8.06
C GLU A 207 0.14 26.63 8.71
N GLY A 208 -0.20 27.18 9.89
CA GLY A 208 -1.43 26.88 10.61
C GLY A 208 -1.21 26.10 11.90
N ASN A 209 -2.32 25.64 12.46
CA ASN A 209 -2.33 24.86 13.69
C ASN A 209 -2.60 23.38 13.37
N VAL A 210 -1.87 22.50 14.06
CA VAL A 210 -2.07 21.07 13.94
C VAL A 210 -3.39 20.67 14.59
N ILE A 211 -4.21 19.94 13.83
CA ILE A 211 -5.44 19.30 14.30
C ILE A 211 -5.28 17.81 14.03
N PRO A 212 -4.75 17.03 15.00
CA PRO A 212 -4.44 15.63 14.79
C PRO A 212 -5.70 14.79 14.59
N GLN A 213 -5.65 13.83 13.67
CA GLN A 213 -6.68 12.82 13.51
C GLN A 213 -6.57 11.79 14.64
N GLU A 214 -7.45 11.86 15.63
CA GLU A 214 -7.40 11.05 16.87
C GLU A 214 -7.39 9.52 16.62
N ALA A 215 -7.93 9.05 15.49
CA ALA A 215 -7.94 7.63 15.16
C ALA A 215 -6.54 7.06 14.87
N GLU A 216 -5.62 7.89 14.36
CA GLU A 216 -4.29 7.46 13.92
C GLU A 216 -3.14 8.13 14.68
N VAL A 217 -3.35 9.37 15.14
CA VAL A 217 -2.33 10.21 15.79
C VAL A 217 -2.65 10.40 17.25
N ARG A 218 -1.77 9.91 18.13
CA ARG A 218 -1.89 10.06 19.61
C ARG A 218 -1.37 11.39 20.12
N ASN A 219 -0.31 11.91 19.48
CA ASN A 219 0.34 13.14 19.86
C ASN A 219 1.16 13.71 18.71
N TYR A 220 1.57 14.95 18.82
CA TYR A 220 2.48 15.57 17.87
C TYR A 220 3.49 16.47 18.57
N GLN A 221 4.60 16.73 17.89
CA GLN A 221 5.65 17.60 18.42
C GLN A 221 6.33 18.39 17.28
N TRP A 222 6.67 19.64 17.59
CA TRP A 222 7.58 20.41 16.77
C TRP A 222 8.97 20.32 17.39
N VAL A 223 9.96 19.92 16.62
CA VAL A 223 11.32 19.65 17.07
C VAL A 223 12.34 20.28 16.13
N GLU A 224 13.51 20.63 16.65
CA GLU A 224 14.65 21.08 15.85
C GLU A 224 15.30 19.89 15.12
N ALA A 225 16.10 20.17 14.08
CA ALA A 225 16.74 19.13 13.28
C ALA A 225 17.66 18.22 14.10
N GLU A 226 18.33 18.77 15.10
CA GLU A 226 19.25 18.08 15.98
C GLU A 226 18.56 17.10 16.93
N GLU A 227 17.28 17.31 17.22
CA GLU A 227 16.49 16.45 18.12
C GLU A 227 15.88 15.25 17.38
N LEU A 228 15.67 15.35 16.05
CA LEU A 228 15.04 14.31 15.24
C LEU A 228 15.63 12.89 15.37
N PRO A 229 16.97 12.72 15.56
CA PRO A 229 17.56 11.39 15.79
C PRO A 229 17.04 10.67 17.05
N ALA A 230 16.54 11.40 18.04
CA ALA A 230 15.99 10.81 19.26
C ALA A 230 14.58 10.24 19.07
N TYR A 231 13.87 10.66 18.03
CA TYR A 231 12.48 10.28 17.75
C TYR A 231 12.35 9.34 16.57
N LEU A 232 13.04 9.63 15.46
CA LEU A 232 12.86 8.90 14.22
C LEU A 232 13.64 7.57 14.22
N HIS A 233 13.12 6.59 13.51
CA HIS A 233 13.89 5.39 13.22
C HIS A 233 15.20 5.77 12.51
N PRO A 234 16.35 5.15 12.89
CA PRO A 234 17.67 5.51 12.34
C PRO A 234 17.74 5.53 10.80
N ASP A 235 17.09 4.58 10.16
CA ASP A 235 17.05 4.54 8.68
C ASP A 235 16.26 5.68 8.06
N THR A 236 15.13 6.07 8.68
CA THR A 236 14.34 7.23 8.24
C THR A 236 15.17 8.50 8.38
N TYR A 237 15.81 8.71 9.54
CA TYR A 237 16.67 9.87 9.75
C TYR A 237 17.83 9.90 8.74
N ARG A 238 18.50 8.78 8.50
CA ARG A 238 19.63 8.66 7.57
C ARG A 238 19.28 9.14 6.16
N VAL A 239 18.12 8.75 5.62
CA VAL A 239 17.70 9.14 4.26
C VAL A 239 17.21 10.59 4.18
N CYS A 240 16.68 11.13 5.29
CA CYS A 240 16.13 12.49 5.34
C CYS A 240 17.17 13.57 5.70
N ARG A 241 18.28 13.22 6.33
CA ARG A 241 19.24 14.18 6.95
C ARG A 241 19.72 15.31 6.05
N GLU A 242 19.85 15.05 4.73
CA GLU A 242 20.29 16.05 3.76
C GLU A 242 19.18 17.09 3.45
N LEU A 243 17.91 16.77 3.74
CA LEU A 243 16.76 17.66 3.58
C LEU A 243 16.53 18.54 4.83
N LEU A 244 17.10 18.13 5.98
CA LEU A 244 16.91 18.74 7.28
C LEU A 244 17.89 19.90 7.57
N ARG A 245 18.75 20.22 6.60
CA ARG A 245 19.73 21.30 6.68
C ARG A 245 19.23 22.60 6.10
#